data_03a9035de07dae6b363b83b0e63c3995
#
_entry.id   03a9035de07dae6b363b83b0e63c3995
#
_cell.length_a   1.000
_cell.length_b   1.000
_cell.length_c   1.000
_cell.angle_alpha   90.00
_cell.angle_beta   90.00
_cell.angle_gamma   90.00
#
_symmetry.space_group_name_H-M   'P 1'
#
loop_
_entity.id
_entity.type
_entity.pdbx_description
1 polymer ?
#
loop_
_entity_poly.entity_id
_entity_poly.type
_entity_poly.pdbx_seq_one_letter_code
_entity_poly.pdbx_strand_id
1 'polypeptide(L)'
;FAPGVSHHEPGGLSVRDILNVLHRIEVPIVGADIVEYNPTRDVNGMTAIVAAKFVKELAALAAEQEAVQKGTVKTLVMEEKKEDPFAFVLARGDYRKPTDRVTPATPSALPPMDAAAPRNRLGLAQWLVSKENPLTARVTVNRVWGYLFGTGIVETTEDLGISGARPVNQDLLDWQAVAFMESGWDYRAMVKRMILSQAYRQSAALTPAKLEKDPLNLLISRGPRYRLDAEQIRDGALAAAGLLVPMVGGPPVRPYQPDGVWEAVAMPGSTTANYQQD
;
A
#
# COMPACT_ATOMS: atom_id res chain seq x y z
N PHE A 1 2.40 51.91 -5.00
CA PHE A 1 1.93 53.14 -5.63
C PHE A 1 1.88 52.94 -7.15
N ALA A 2 0.73 53.12 -7.75
CA ALA A 2 0.50 52.96 -9.19
C ALA A 2 -0.12 54.23 -9.75
N PRO A 3 0.68 55.20 -10.23
CA PRO A 3 0.16 56.51 -10.69
C PRO A 3 -0.69 56.43 -11.94
N GLY A 4 -0.59 55.38 -12.72
CA GLY A 4 -1.35 55.19 -13.97
C GLY A 4 -2.76 54.61 -13.78
N VAL A 5 -3.36 54.66 -12.59
CA VAL A 5 -4.75 54.28 -12.39
C VAL A 5 -5.70 55.44 -12.54
N SER A 6 -6.97 55.18 -12.91
CA SER A 6 -7.99 56.20 -13.13
C SER A 6 -8.37 56.95 -11.86
N HIS A 7 -8.38 56.25 -10.72
CA HIS A 7 -8.71 56.77 -9.40
C HIS A 7 -7.60 56.43 -8.40
N HIS A 8 -7.06 57.45 -7.75
CA HIS A 8 -6.02 57.27 -6.72
C HIS A 8 -6.68 57.23 -5.34
N GLU A 9 -6.66 56.06 -4.68
CA GLU A 9 -7.13 55.93 -3.31
C GLU A 9 -5.93 55.61 -2.38
N PRO A 10 -5.84 56.27 -1.20
CA PRO A 10 -4.84 55.94 -0.22
C PRO A 10 -5.16 54.63 0.48
N GLY A 11 -4.17 53.79 0.75
CA GLY A 11 -4.30 52.60 1.59
C GLY A 11 -4.33 51.26 0.86
N GLY A 12 -3.91 51.21 -0.41
CA GLY A 12 -3.77 49.96 -1.16
C GLY A 12 -2.57 49.12 -0.72
N LEU A 13 -2.56 47.85 -1.12
CA LEU A 13 -1.45 46.94 -0.86
C LEU A 13 -0.19 47.36 -1.63
N SER A 14 0.99 47.13 -1.05
CA SER A 14 2.24 47.32 -1.79
C SER A 14 2.42 46.24 -2.87
N VAL A 15 3.24 46.48 -3.89
CA VAL A 15 3.61 45.47 -4.89
C VAL A 15 4.14 44.21 -4.24
N ARG A 16 4.91 44.37 -3.18
CA ARG A 16 5.46 43.23 -2.41
C ARG A 16 4.38 42.43 -1.70
N ASP A 17 3.38 43.09 -1.14
CA ASP A 17 2.26 42.41 -0.48
C ASP A 17 1.45 41.59 -1.48
N ILE A 18 1.17 42.14 -2.67
CA ILE A 18 0.47 41.42 -3.73
C ILE A 18 1.29 40.20 -4.20
N LEU A 19 2.60 40.35 -4.42
CA LEU A 19 3.47 39.23 -4.79
C LEU A 19 3.52 38.14 -3.69
N ASN A 20 3.57 38.55 -2.42
CA ASN A 20 3.52 37.61 -1.31
C ASN A 20 2.17 36.86 -1.24
N VAL A 21 1.08 37.51 -1.58
CA VAL A 21 -0.24 36.83 -1.69
C VAL A 21 -0.24 35.85 -2.83
N LEU A 22 0.22 36.25 -4.02
CA LEU A 22 0.29 35.36 -5.21
C LEU A 22 1.10 34.11 -4.93
N HIS A 23 2.25 34.23 -4.27
CA HIS A 23 3.13 33.09 -3.94
C HIS A 23 2.58 32.19 -2.81
N ARG A 24 1.51 32.59 -2.13
CA ARG A 24 0.83 31.77 -1.09
C ARG A 24 -0.49 31.18 -1.55
N ILE A 25 -0.86 31.36 -2.79
CA ILE A 25 -2.08 30.76 -3.36
C ILE A 25 -1.82 29.26 -3.55
N GLU A 26 -2.53 28.44 -2.80
CA GLU A 26 -2.45 26.97 -2.86
C GLU A 26 -3.55 26.33 -3.73
N VAL A 27 -4.44 27.15 -4.29
CA VAL A 27 -5.53 26.71 -5.17
C VAL A 27 -5.23 27.02 -6.63
N PRO A 28 -5.78 26.26 -7.60
CA PRO A 28 -5.57 26.52 -9.02
C PRO A 28 -6.01 27.93 -9.42
N ILE A 29 -5.14 28.66 -10.11
CA ILE A 29 -5.47 29.96 -10.72
C ILE A 29 -6.10 29.66 -12.07
N VAL A 30 -7.38 29.95 -12.22
CA VAL A 30 -8.15 29.71 -13.44
C VAL A 30 -8.25 30.97 -14.35
N GLY A 31 -7.90 32.13 -13.83
CA GLY A 31 -7.86 33.38 -14.55
C GLY A 31 -7.43 34.54 -13.66
N ALA A 32 -6.94 35.60 -14.27
CA ALA A 32 -6.58 36.85 -13.61
C ALA A 32 -6.85 38.02 -14.53
N ASP A 33 -7.17 39.14 -13.93
CA ASP A 33 -7.45 40.39 -14.66
C ASP A 33 -6.67 41.56 -14.02
N ILE A 34 -6.20 42.48 -14.84
CA ILE A 34 -5.55 43.72 -14.42
C ILE A 34 -6.32 44.87 -15.03
N VAL A 35 -7.08 45.54 -14.20
CA VAL A 35 -7.98 46.62 -14.59
C VAL A 35 -7.50 47.98 -14.14
N GLU A 36 -8.17 49.04 -14.60
CA GLU A 36 -7.92 50.42 -14.19
C GLU A 36 -6.59 51.04 -14.65
N TYR A 37 -5.90 50.41 -15.63
CA TYR A 37 -4.68 51.01 -16.19
C TYR A 37 -4.96 52.18 -17.11
N ASN A 38 -4.42 53.37 -16.79
CA ASN A 38 -4.54 54.57 -17.63
C ASN A 38 -3.14 55.05 -18.07
N PRO A 39 -2.77 54.82 -19.34
CA PRO A 39 -1.41 55.14 -19.80
C PRO A 39 -1.12 56.65 -19.85
N THR A 40 -2.14 57.50 -19.92
CA THR A 40 -1.94 58.97 -19.94
C THR A 40 -1.62 59.53 -18.56
N ARG A 41 -1.86 58.79 -17.50
CA ARG A 41 -1.58 59.15 -16.12
C ARG A 41 -0.37 58.40 -15.54
N ASP A 42 0.19 57.47 -16.29
CA ASP A 42 1.30 56.63 -15.81
C ASP A 42 2.63 57.43 -15.89
N VAL A 43 3.18 57.78 -14.73
CA VAL A 43 4.42 58.52 -14.63
C VAL A 43 5.61 57.57 -14.86
N ASN A 44 6.37 57.82 -15.93
CA ASN A 44 7.57 57.04 -16.31
C ASN A 44 7.26 55.55 -16.53
N GLY A 45 6.04 55.17 -16.83
CA GLY A 45 5.65 53.76 -17.05
C GLY A 45 5.65 52.89 -15.78
N MET A 46 5.64 53.47 -14.60
CA MET A 46 5.72 52.71 -13.33
C MET A 46 4.59 51.71 -13.15
N THR A 47 3.34 52.13 -13.49
CA THR A 47 2.17 51.26 -13.39
C THR A 47 2.25 50.13 -14.43
N ALA A 48 2.70 50.47 -15.66
CA ALA A 48 2.91 49.50 -16.72
C ALA A 48 3.96 48.41 -16.30
N ILE A 49 5.08 48.85 -15.69
CA ILE A 49 6.11 47.93 -15.20
C ILE A 49 5.56 47.03 -14.10
N VAL A 50 4.80 47.57 -13.15
CA VAL A 50 4.16 46.76 -12.07
C VAL A 50 3.15 45.76 -12.66
N ALA A 51 2.30 46.18 -13.58
CA ALA A 51 1.35 45.29 -14.28
C ALA A 51 2.08 44.18 -15.03
N ALA A 52 3.14 44.53 -15.79
CA ALA A 52 3.95 43.53 -16.50
C ALA A 52 4.63 42.55 -15.55
N LYS A 53 5.08 42.98 -14.36
CA LYS A 53 5.61 42.08 -13.32
C LYS A 53 4.55 41.11 -12.82
N PHE A 54 3.32 41.55 -12.55
CA PHE A 54 2.22 40.67 -12.14
C PHE A 54 1.86 39.66 -13.22
N VAL A 55 1.74 40.08 -14.48
CA VAL A 55 1.49 39.18 -15.60
C VAL A 55 2.56 38.09 -15.68
N LYS A 56 3.85 38.46 -15.53
CA LYS A 56 4.97 37.52 -15.54
C LYS A 56 4.86 36.50 -14.41
N GLU A 57 4.58 36.95 -13.18
CA GLU A 57 4.44 36.06 -12.03
C GLU A 57 3.22 35.11 -12.18
N LEU A 58 2.09 35.64 -12.62
CA LEU A 58 0.89 34.81 -12.87
C LEU A 58 1.14 33.77 -13.96
N ALA A 59 1.82 34.14 -15.05
CA ALA A 59 2.19 33.21 -16.11
C ALA A 59 3.17 32.13 -15.61
N ALA A 60 4.11 32.47 -14.75
CA ALA A 60 5.03 31.50 -14.16
C ALA A 60 4.30 30.52 -13.24
N LEU A 61 3.41 31.00 -12.37
CA LEU A 61 2.59 30.16 -11.50
C LEU A 61 1.64 29.24 -12.29
N ALA A 62 1.03 29.73 -13.36
CA ALA A 62 0.19 28.92 -14.24
C ALA A 62 1.00 27.82 -14.94
N ALA A 63 2.20 28.13 -15.42
CA ALA A 63 3.08 27.15 -16.05
C ALA A 63 3.55 26.07 -15.05
N GLU A 64 3.86 26.46 -13.81
CA GLU A 64 4.20 25.51 -12.74
C GLU A 64 3.03 24.59 -12.40
N GLN A 65 1.82 25.13 -12.28
CA GLN A 65 0.61 24.33 -12.08
C GLN A 65 0.38 23.34 -13.22
N GLU A 66 0.56 23.78 -14.46
CA GLU A 66 0.41 22.91 -15.64
C GLU A 66 1.45 21.79 -15.62
N ALA A 67 2.71 22.09 -15.25
CA ALA A 67 3.78 21.10 -15.14
C ALA A 67 3.47 20.04 -14.06
N VAL A 68 2.96 20.47 -12.89
CA VAL A 68 2.52 19.56 -11.83
C VAL A 68 1.36 18.69 -12.30
N GLN A 69 0.35 19.27 -12.96
CA GLN A 69 -0.78 18.50 -13.47
C GLN A 69 -0.38 17.48 -14.53
N LYS A 70 0.54 17.85 -15.44
CA LYS A 70 1.08 16.91 -16.45
C LYS A 70 1.92 15.80 -15.84
N GLY A 71 2.62 16.07 -14.75
CA GLY A 71 3.41 15.08 -14.03
C GLY A 71 2.57 14.16 -13.13
N THR A 72 1.28 14.48 -12.90
CA THR A 72 0.41 13.69 -12.03
C THR A 72 -0.06 12.42 -12.75
N VAL A 73 0.28 11.26 -12.21
CA VAL A 73 -0.20 9.97 -12.69
C VAL A 73 -1.67 9.80 -12.30
N LYS A 74 -2.54 9.74 -13.31
CA LYS A 74 -3.96 9.41 -13.09
C LYS A 74 -4.12 7.92 -12.89
N THR A 75 -4.77 7.52 -11.82
CA THR A 75 -5.11 6.13 -11.54
C THR A 75 -6.61 5.98 -11.31
N LEU A 76 -7.11 4.77 -11.59
CA LEU A 76 -8.49 4.44 -11.29
C LEU A 76 -8.62 4.19 -9.79
N VAL A 77 -9.61 4.83 -9.19
CA VAL A 77 -9.98 4.62 -7.79
C VAL A 77 -11.41 4.09 -7.70
N MET A 78 -11.67 3.27 -6.70
CA MET A 78 -13.02 2.78 -6.45
C MET A 78 -13.78 3.80 -5.60
N GLU A 79 -14.97 4.15 -6.05
CA GLU A 79 -15.91 5.01 -5.31
C GLU A 79 -17.13 4.20 -4.88
N GLU A 80 -17.67 4.53 -3.71
CA GLU A 80 -18.91 3.93 -3.25
C GLU A 80 -20.09 4.46 -4.06
N LYS A 81 -21.00 3.57 -4.45
CA LYS A 81 -22.26 3.95 -5.09
C LYS A 81 -23.14 4.66 -4.07
N LYS A 82 -23.99 5.59 -4.56
CA LYS A 82 -24.99 6.28 -3.72
C LYS A 82 -26.08 5.35 -3.22
N GLU A 83 -26.34 4.28 -3.96
CA GLU A 83 -27.37 3.27 -3.67
C GLU A 83 -26.79 2.20 -2.77
N ASP A 84 -27.60 1.69 -1.84
CA ASP A 84 -27.21 0.57 -0.98
C ASP A 84 -26.85 -0.65 -1.82
N PRO A 85 -25.66 -1.21 -1.63
CA PRO A 85 -25.21 -2.37 -2.39
C PRO A 85 -26.01 -3.60 -2.02
N PHE A 86 -26.31 -4.41 -3.03
CA PHE A 86 -26.93 -5.72 -2.85
C PHE A 86 -26.38 -6.72 -3.87
N ALA A 87 -26.59 -8.00 -3.59
CA ALA A 87 -26.32 -9.09 -4.50
C ALA A 87 -27.45 -10.12 -4.43
N PHE A 88 -27.41 -11.11 -5.29
CA PHE A 88 -28.30 -12.26 -5.23
C PHE A 88 -27.48 -13.54 -4.98
N VAL A 89 -28.02 -14.43 -4.18
CA VAL A 89 -27.53 -15.79 -4.13
C VAL A 89 -27.88 -16.44 -5.48
N LEU A 90 -26.92 -17.13 -6.08
CA LEU A 90 -27.09 -17.75 -7.38
C LEU A 90 -27.31 -19.27 -7.23
N ALA A 91 -28.40 -19.80 -7.80
CA ALA A 91 -28.63 -21.21 -7.76
C ALA A 91 -27.51 -21.98 -8.47
N ARG A 92 -26.76 -22.79 -7.71
CA ARG A 92 -25.56 -23.52 -8.18
C ARG A 92 -24.53 -22.66 -8.92
N GLY A 93 -24.43 -21.36 -8.56
CA GLY A 93 -23.51 -20.41 -9.20
C GLY A 93 -23.96 -19.92 -10.60
N ASP A 94 -25.11 -20.31 -11.08
CA ASP A 94 -25.64 -19.87 -12.39
C ASP A 94 -26.15 -18.42 -12.29
N TYR A 95 -25.44 -17.48 -12.91
CA TYR A 95 -25.80 -16.05 -12.90
C TYR A 95 -27.17 -15.74 -13.51
N ARG A 96 -27.75 -16.66 -14.31
CA ARG A 96 -29.09 -16.53 -14.89
C ARG A 96 -30.21 -16.94 -13.93
N LYS A 97 -29.85 -17.51 -12.77
CA LYS A 97 -30.79 -18.01 -11.76
C LYS A 97 -30.56 -17.34 -10.41
N PRO A 98 -30.82 -16.02 -10.30
CA PRO A 98 -30.78 -15.35 -9.03
C PRO A 98 -31.91 -15.86 -8.12
N THR A 99 -31.58 -16.02 -6.82
CA THR A 99 -32.53 -16.41 -5.76
C THR A 99 -32.63 -15.28 -4.72
N ASP A 100 -32.25 -15.52 -3.50
CA ASP A 100 -32.41 -14.55 -2.41
C ASP A 100 -31.55 -13.30 -2.60
N ARG A 101 -32.16 -12.15 -2.37
CA ARG A 101 -31.43 -10.87 -2.32
C ARG A 101 -30.70 -10.76 -0.99
N VAL A 102 -29.42 -10.47 -1.03
CA VAL A 102 -28.56 -10.29 0.14
C VAL A 102 -27.89 -8.91 0.14
N THR A 103 -27.64 -8.39 1.31
CA THR A 103 -26.91 -7.15 1.55
C THR A 103 -25.54 -7.45 2.12
N PRO A 104 -24.56 -6.51 2.06
CA PRO A 104 -23.25 -6.69 2.67
C PRO A 104 -23.34 -7.02 4.15
N ALA A 105 -22.70 -8.10 4.54
CA ALA A 105 -22.64 -8.56 5.93
C ALA A 105 -21.33 -9.31 6.19
N THR A 106 -21.01 -9.50 7.46
CA THR A 106 -19.92 -10.36 7.93
C THR A 106 -20.45 -11.76 8.22
N PRO A 107 -19.61 -12.82 8.17
CA PRO A 107 -20.03 -14.17 8.50
C PRO A 107 -20.64 -14.25 9.89
N SER A 108 -21.80 -14.91 10.00
CA SER A 108 -22.55 -15.03 11.26
C SER A 108 -21.82 -15.82 12.36
N ALA A 109 -20.82 -16.63 11.98
CA ALA A 109 -19.98 -17.38 12.92
C ALA A 109 -18.90 -16.53 13.59
N LEU A 110 -18.70 -15.29 13.12
CA LEU A 110 -17.71 -14.35 13.65
C LEU A 110 -18.40 -13.17 14.34
N PRO A 111 -17.69 -12.43 15.20
CA PRO A 111 -18.22 -11.22 15.80
C PRO A 111 -18.83 -10.28 14.75
N PRO A 112 -19.99 -9.68 15.01
CA PRO A 112 -20.65 -8.82 14.03
C PRO A 112 -19.84 -7.53 13.81
N MET A 113 -20.05 -6.91 12.65
CA MET A 113 -19.56 -5.55 12.40
C MET A 113 -20.22 -4.57 13.36
N ASP A 114 -19.47 -3.56 13.82
CA ASP A 114 -20.01 -2.47 14.65
C ASP A 114 -21.25 -1.88 13.96
N ALA A 115 -22.32 -1.70 14.73
CA ALA A 115 -23.59 -1.15 14.25
C ALA A 115 -23.44 0.29 13.71
N ALA A 116 -22.46 1.05 14.22
CA ALA A 116 -22.14 2.40 13.76
C ALA A 116 -21.24 2.43 12.53
N ALA A 117 -20.62 1.30 12.16
CA ALA A 117 -19.76 1.22 10.99
C ALA A 117 -20.58 1.26 9.68
N PRO A 118 -20.10 1.97 8.65
CA PRO A 118 -20.80 2.00 7.36
C PRO A 118 -20.78 0.60 6.71
N ARG A 119 -21.90 0.20 6.09
CA ARG A 119 -22.02 -1.10 5.43
C ARG A 119 -21.41 -1.08 4.02
N ASN A 120 -20.12 -0.78 3.95
CA ASN A 120 -19.33 -0.66 2.74
C ASN A 120 -17.91 -1.21 2.97
N ARG A 121 -17.00 -0.99 2.02
CA ARG A 121 -15.59 -1.43 2.12
C ARG A 121 -14.85 -0.86 3.32
N LEU A 122 -15.15 0.38 3.72
CA LEU A 122 -14.54 0.99 4.90
C LEU A 122 -14.96 0.27 6.18
N GLY A 123 -16.26 0.00 6.35
CA GLY A 123 -16.74 -0.76 7.51
C GLY A 123 -16.20 -2.20 7.54
N LEU A 124 -16.06 -2.86 6.39
CA LEU A 124 -15.40 -4.16 6.30
C LEU A 124 -13.93 -4.07 6.72
N ALA A 125 -13.20 -3.05 6.26
CA ALA A 125 -11.81 -2.84 6.65
C ALA A 125 -11.66 -2.62 8.16
N GLN A 126 -12.53 -1.80 8.76
CA GLN A 126 -12.58 -1.56 10.21
C GLN A 126 -12.85 -2.85 10.98
N TRP A 127 -13.79 -3.67 10.50
CA TRP A 127 -14.11 -4.96 11.11
C TRP A 127 -12.94 -5.95 11.01
N LEU A 128 -12.25 -6.01 9.88
CA LEU A 128 -11.08 -6.89 9.69
C LEU A 128 -9.96 -6.59 10.69
N VAL A 129 -9.73 -5.32 11.01
CA VAL A 129 -8.68 -4.91 11.97
C VAL A 129 -9.22 -4.67 13.40
N SER A 130 -10.47 -5.00 13.63
CA SER A 130 -11.05 -4.93 14.97
C SER A 130 -10.35 -5.90 15.91
N LYS A 131 -10.19 -5.51 17.18
CA LYS A 131 -9.66 -6.39 18.23
C LYS A 131 -10.57 -7.59 18.50
N GLU A 132 -11.86 -7.46 18.19
CA GLU A 132 -12.85 -8.52 18.32
C GLU A 132 -12.75 -9.58 17.20
N ASN A 133 -12.08 -9.26 16.08
CA ASN A 133 -11.91 -10.20 14.99
C ASN A 133 -10.86 -11.26 15.38
N PRO A 134 -11.23 -12.54 15.52
CA PRO A 134 -10.32 -13.58 16.03
C PRO A 134 -9.33 -14.05 14.98
N LEU A 135 -9.50 -13.73 13.70
CA LEU A 135 -8.77 -14.36 12.60
C LEU A 135 -7.63 -13.51 12.05
N THR A 136 -7.87 -12.24 11.76
CA THR A 136 -6.92 -11.42 10.97
C THR A 136 -5.51 -11.40 11.55
N ALA A 137 -5.38 -11.17 12.86
CA ALA A 137 -4.07 -11.15 13.51
C ALA A 137 -3.43 -12.55 13.53
N ARG A 138 -4.20 -13.60 13.85
CA ARG A 138 -3.71 -14.99 13.87
C ARG A 138 -3.25 -15.46 12.49
N VAL A 139 -4.02 -15.18 11.45
CA VAL A 139 -3.65 -15.52 10.06
C VAL A 139 -2.36 -14.83 9.66
N THR A 140 -2.24 -13.54 9.96
CA THR A 140 -1.02 -12.76 9.64
C THR A 140 0.20 -13.31 10.37
N VAL A 141 0.09 -13.52 11.68
CA VAL A 141 1.15 -14.09 12.50
C VAL A 141 1.55 -15.50 12.01
N ASN A 142 0.56 -16.36 11.72
CA ASN A 142 0.80 -17.72 11.26
C ASN A 142 1.54 -17.77 9.92
N ARG A 143 1.18 -16.89 8.98
CA ARG A 143 1.89 -16.77 7.69
C ARG A 143 3.33 -16.33 7.86
N VAL A 144 3.57 -15.28 8.65
CA VAL A 144 4.93 -14.80 8.93
C VAL A 144 5.74 -15.85 9.64
N TRP A 145 5.14 -16.56 10.59
CA TRP A 145 5.79 -17.70 11.26
C TRP A 145 6.19 -18.77 10.25
N GLY A 146 5.29 -19.16 9.34
CA GLY A 146 5.58 -20.12 8.28
C GLY A 146 6.76 -19.70 7.39
N TYR A 147 6.84 -18.43 7.01
CA TYR A 147 7.98 -17.89 6.25
C TYR A 147 9.31 -17.96 7.00
N LEU A 148 9.31 -17.82 8.33
CA LEU A 148 10.53 -17.80 9.13
C LEU A 148 10.94 -19.20 9.61
N PHE A 149 9.98 -20.08 9.92
CA PHE A 149 10.22 -21.39 10.51
C PHE A 149 9.96 -22.56 9.55
N GLY A 150 9.47 -22.27 8.35
CA GLY A 150 9.19 -23.26 7.31
C GLY A 150 7.78 -23.85 7.35
N THR A 151 7.17 -23.93 8.54
CA THR A 151 5.78 -24.41 8.72
C THR A 151 5.07 -23.47 9.70
N GLY A 152 3.81 -23.16 9.45
CA GLY A 152 2.99 -22.34 10.35
C GLY A 152 2.76 -23.02 11.71
N ILE A 153 2.41 -22.24 12.73
CA ILE A 153 1.90 -22.78 14.01
C ILE A 153 0.62 -23.58 13.76
N VAL A 154 -0.19 -23.14 12.79
CA VAL A 154 -1.24 -23.92 12.12
C VAL A 154 -0.68 -24.33 10.78
N GLU A 155 -0.54 -25.61 10.52
CA GLU A 155 0.06 -26.16 9.30
C GLU A 155 -0.76 -25.77 8.05
N THR A 156 -2.09 -25.88 8.15
CA THR A 156 -3.01 -25.45 7.08
C THR A 156 -3.17 -23.93 7.07
N THR A 157 -2.20 -23.21 6.53
CA THR A 157 -2.14 -21.73 6.56
C THR A 157 -3.35 -21.04 5.90
N GLU A 158 -4.01 -21.73 4.98
CA GLU A 158 -5.20 -21.24 4.25
C GLU A 158 -6.52 -21.64 4.94
N ASP A 159 -6.47 -22.53 5.94
CA ASP A 159 -7.66 -22.99 6.66
C ASP A 159 -7.38 -23.04 8.17
N LEU A 160 -7.86 -22.03 8.90
CA LEU A 160 -7.88 -21.97 10.35
C LEU A 160 -9.27 -22.38 10.90
N GLY A 161 -10.11 -22.97 10.07
CA GLY A 161 -11.46 -23.42 10.41
C GLY A 161 -11.50 -24.85 10.96
N ILE A 162 -12.70 -25.41 10.97
CA ILE A 162 -12.99 -26.76 11.53
C ILE A 162 -12.25 -27.87 10.76
N SER A 163 -12.08 -27.70 9.45
CA SER A 163 -11.40 -28.67 8.58
C SER A 163 -9.88 -28.53 8.58
N GLY A 164 -9.35 -27.42 9.10
CA GLY A 164 -7.93 -27.17 9.18
C GLY A 164 -7.24 -27.88 10.33
N ALA A 165 -5.91 -27.90 10.29
CA ALA A 165 -5.09 -28.43 11.36
C ALA A 165 -5.25 -27.57 12.63
N ARG A 166 -5.15 -28.23 13.78
CA ARG A 166 -5.09 -27.47 15.06
C ARG A 166 -3.69 -26.86 15.24
N PRO A 167 -3.61 -25.68 15.88
CA PRO A 167 -2.32 -25.09 16.22
C PRO A 167 -1.47 -26.06 17.07
N VAL A 168 -0.22 -26.20 16.74
CA VAL A 168 0.72 -26.98 17.59
C VAL A 168 1.00 -26.29 18.92
N ASN A 169 0.80 -24.97 18.99
CA ASN A 169 0.90 -24.16 20.19
C ASN A 169 -0.08 -22.99 20.12
N GLN A 170 -1.28 -23.19 20.65
CA GLN A 170 -2.36 -22.18 20.66
C GLN A 170 -1.97 -20.93 21.45
N ASP A 171 -1.35 -21.10 22.62
CA ASP A 171 -0.99 -19.97 23.48
C ASP A 171 0.04 -19.06 22.82
N LEU A 172 0.98 -19.63 22.10
CA LEU A 172 1.97 -18.86 21.32
C LEU A 172 1.32 -18.09 20.19
N LEU A 173 0.41 -18.72 19.45
CA LEU A 173 -0.32 -18.07 18.36
C LEU A 173 -1.15 -16.89 18.88
N ASP A 174 -1.86 -17.09 19.98
CA ASP A 174 -2.71 -16.09 20.60
C ASP A 174 -1.88 -14.93 21.16
N TRP A 175 -0.81 -15.24 21.89
CA TRP A 175 0.09 -14.23 22.42
C TRP A 175 0.71 -13.36 21.31
N GLN A 176 1.19 -13.98 20.24
CA GLN A 176 1.76 -13.27 19.11
C GLN A 176 0.71 -12.39 18.40
N ALA A 177 -0.52 -12.89 18.25
CA ALA A 177 -1.62 -12.15 17.63
C ALA A 177 -2.00 -10.91 18.46
N VAL A 178 -2.14 -11.06 19.78
CA VAL A 178 -2.42 -9.95 20.69
C VAL A 178 -1.29 -8.92 20.67
N ALA A 179 -0.04 -9.37 20.81
CA ALA A 179 1.11 -8.47 20.78
C ALA A 179 1.29 -7.76 19.43
N PHE A 180 0.83 -8.35 18.32
CA PHE A 180 0.82 -7.70 17.01
C PHE A 180 -0.25 -6.61 16.94
N MET A 181 -1.47 -6.86 17.42
CA MET A 181 -2.53 -5.84 17.49
C MET A 181 -2.16 -4.69 18.42
N GLU A 182 -1.61 -4.99 19.61
CA GLU A 182 -1.21 -3.99 20.61
C GLU A 182 -0.05 -3.11 20.15
N SER A 183 0.83 -3.61 19.27
CA SER A 183 1.89 -2.82 18.64
C SER A 183 1.37 -1.84 17.59
N GLY A 184 0.05 -1.73 17.37
CA GLY A 184 -0.53 -0.95 16.28
C GLY A 184 -0.34 -1.62 14.91
N TRP A 185 -0.34 -2.94 14.85
CA TRP A 185 -0.13 -3.73 13.64
C TRP A 185 1.25 -3.50 13.02
N ASP A 186 2.27 -3.29 13.86
CA ASP A 186 3.65 -3.09 13.40
C ASP A 186 4.27 -4.42 12.94
N TYR A 187 4.21 -4.63 11.63
CA TYR A 187 4.75 -5.80 10.97
C TYR A 187 6.27 -5.96 11.20
N ARG A 188 7.03 -4.87 11.19
CA ARG A 188 8.49 -4.90 11.39
C ARG A 188 8.85 -5.29 12.83
N ALA A 189 8.14 -4.75 13.80
CA ALA A 189 8.32 -5.12 15.20
C ALA A 189 8.00 -6.61 15.44
N MET A 190 6.93 -7.14 14.81
CA MET A 190 6.56 -8.54 14.87
C MET A 190 7.67 -9.44 14.29
N VAL A 191 8.13 -9.18 13.07
CA VAL A 191 9.22 -9.92 12.42
C VAL A 191 10.48 -9.87 13.28
N LYS A 192 10.89 -8.67 13.74
CA LYS A 192 12.06 -8.48 14.60
C LYS A 192 11.97 -9.32 15.87
N ARG A 193 10.82 -9.36 16.51
CA ARG A 193 10.59 -10.19 17.72
C ARG A 193 10.81 -11.68 17.45
N MET A 194 10.31 -12.18 16.31
CA MET A 194 10.47 -13.57 15.91
C MET A 194 11.93 -13.92 15.61
N ILE A 195 12.63 -13.14 14.79
CA ILE A 195 14.02 -13.42 14.39
C ILE A 195 15.04 -13.25 15.53
N LEU A 196 14.74 -12.41 16.52
CA LEU A 196 15.60 -12.24 17.70
C LEU A 196 15.31 -13.27 18.79
N SER A 197 14.27 -14.10 18.65
CA SER A 197 13.95 -15.15 19.61
C SER A 197 15.04 -16.23 19.67
N GLN A 198 15.19 -16.87 20.83
CA GLN A 198 16.10 -18.01 20.97
C GLN A 198 15.69 -19.18 20.07
N ALA A 199 14.37 -19.36 19.86
CA ALA A 199 13.82 -20.38 18.99
C ALA A 199 14.29 -20.23 17.54
N TYR A 200 14.36 -19.02 17.00
CA TYR A 200 14.86 -18.77 15.64
C TYR A 200 16.39 -18.87 15.54
N ARG A 201 17.09 -18.41 16.57
CA ARG A 201 18.56 -18.32 16.60
C ARG A 201 19.26 -19.60 17.06
N GLN A 202 18.52 -20.65 17.41
CA GLN A 202 19.10 -21.91 17.82
C GLN A 202 19.75 -22.64 16.64
N SER A 203 20.65 -23.62 16.97
CA SER A 203 21.31 -24.45 15.97
C SER A 203 20.31 -25.30 15.18
N ALA A 204 20.49 -25.40 13.86
CA ALA A 204 19.76 -26.32 12.99
C ALA A 204 20.30 -27.77 13.02
N ALA A 205 21.25 -28.08 13.87
CA ALA A 205 21.83 -29.43 13.98
C ALA A 205 20.77 -30.45 14.37
N LEU A 206 20.66 -31.51 13.56
CA LEU A 206 19.77 -32.65 13.79
C LEU A 206 20.52 -33.75 14.54
N THR A 207 19.99 -34.15 15.71
CA THR A 207 20.45 -35.30 16.46
C THR A 207 19.44 -36.44 16.36
N PRO A 208 19.84 -37.72 16.54
CA PRO A 208 18.91 -38.85 16.57
C PRO A 208 17.72 -38.62 17.52
N ALA A 209 17.98 -38.13 18.73
CA ALA A 209 16.95 -37.85 19.71
C ALA A 209 15.95 -36.75 19.28
N LYS A 210 16.42 -35.72 18.59
CA LYS A 210 15.54 -34.69 18.03
C LYS A 210 14.72 -35.22 16.87
N LEU A 211 15.31 -36.06 16.03
CA LEU A 211 14.61 -36.69 14.91
C LEU A 211 13.50 -37.63 15.41
N GLU A 212 13.77 -38.39 16.46
CA GLU A 212 12.79 -39.31 17.05
C GLU A 212 11.60 -38.56 17.68
N LYS A 213 11.88 -37.49 18.47
CA LYS A 213 10.85 -36.78 19.23
C LYS A 213 10.09 -35.74 18.43
N ASP A 214 10.74 -35.11 17.46
CA ASP A 214 10.18 -33.99 16.67
C ASP A 214 10.68 -34.07 15.22
N PRO A 215 10.24 -35.09 14.46
CA PRO A 215 10.74 -35.34 13.11
C PRO A 215 10.48 -34.19 12.17
N LEU A 216 9.31 -33.56 12.27
CA LEU A 216 8.88 -32.44 11.42
C LEU A 216 9.24 -31.05 11.96
N ASN A 217 9.94 -30.99 13.12
CA ASN A 217 10.28 -29.74 13.79
C ASN A 217 9.08 -28.86 14.17
N LEU A 218 7.94 -29.46 14.45
CA LEU A 218 6.73 -28.73 14.85
C LEU A 218 6.86 -28.12 16.25
N LEU A 219 7.66 -28.76 17.13
CA LEU A 219 7.95 -28.28 18.49
C LEU A 219 9.15 -27.31 18.53
N ILE A 220 9.67 -26.93 17.36
CA ILE A 220 10.83 -26.02 17.22
C ILE A 220 12.03 -26.53 18.04
N SER A 221 12.31 -27.83 17.99
CA SER A 221 13.45 -28.45 18.69
C SER A 221 14.82 -28.06 18.12
N ARG A 222 14.84 -27.47 16.93
CA ARG A 222 16.01 -27.00 16.18
C ARG A 222 15.68 -25.78 15.33
N GLY A 223 16.70 -25.08 14.86
CA GLY A 223 16.55 -23.99 13.89
C GLY A 223 15.95 -24.50 12.57
N PRO A 224 15.27 -23.64 11.82
CA PRO A 224 14.63 -24.04 10.56
C PRO A 224 15.67 -24.49 9.51
N ARG A 225 15.30 -25.50 8.71
CA ARG A 225 16.07 -26.00 7.55
C ARG A 225 15.11 -26.28 6.41
N TYR A 226 14.81 -25.26 5.63
CA TYR A 226 14.03 -25.39 4.41
C TYR A 226 14.74 -24.70 3.26
N ARG A 227 14.36 -25.04 2.05
CA ARG A 227 14.92 -24.41 0.85
C ARG A 227 14.30 -23.02 0.70
N LEU A 228 15.13 -22.00 0.55
CA LEU A 228 14.71 -20.65 0.22
C LEU A 228 14.23 -20.57 -1.24
N ASP A 229 13.34 -19.61 -1.53
CA ASP A 229 12.93 -19.30 -2.88
C ASP A 229 14.11 -18.74 -3.71
N ALA A 230 14.03 -18.86 -5.02
CA ALA A 230 15.11 -18.45 -5.92
C ALA A 230 15.49 -16.98 -5.76
N GLU A 231 14.49 -16.12 -5.57
CA GLU A 231 14.64 -14.69 -5.34
C GLU A 231 15.39 -14.40 -4.04
N GLN A 232 15.06 -15.12 -2.95
CA GLN A 232 15.73 -14.98 -1.66
C GLN A 232 17.19 -15.44 -1.75
N ILE A 233 17.48 -16.53 -2.47
CA ILE A 233 18.84 -17.03 -2.69
C ILE A 233 19.65 -15.99 -3.47
N ARG A 234 19.09 -15.46 -4.57
CA ARG A 234 19.74 -14.42 -5.38
C ARG A 234 20.03 -13.16 -4.57
N ASP A 235 19.03 -12.63 -3.92
CA ASP A 235 19.16 -11.39 -3.13
C ASP A 235 20.11 -11.57 -1.96
N GLY A 236 20.10 -12.74 -1.31
CA GLY A 236 21.04 -13.10 -0.27
C GLY A 236 22.50 -13.13 -0.78
N ALA A 237 22.73 -13.66 -1.96
CA ALA A 237 24.06 -13.66 -2.60
C ALA A 237 24.52 -12.24 -2.96
N LEU A 238 23.63 -11.42 -3.53
CA LEU A 238 23.91 -10.02 -3.85
C LEU A 238 24.17 -9.18 -2.60
N ALA A 239 23.40 -9.41 -1.53
CA ALA A 239 23.61 -8.74 -0.25
C ALA A 239 24.97 -9.10 0.36
N ALA A 240 25.35 -10.38 0.36
CA ALA A 240 26.65 -10.84 0.83
C ALA A 240 27.83 -10.27 0.03
N ALA A 241 27.63 -10.06 -1.28
CA ALA A 241 28.62 -9.45 -2.16
C ALA A 241 28.63 -7.90 -2.11
N GLY A 242 27.71 -7.27 -1.37
CA GLY A 242 27.55 -5.82 -1.35
C GLY A 242 26.98 -5.21 -2.65
N LEU A 243 26.36 -6.03 -3.50
CA LEU A 243 25.83 -5.63 -4.81
C LEU A 243 24.30 -5.46 -4.82
N LEU A 244 23.61 -5.77 -3.72
CA LEU A 244 22.17 -5.61 -3.63
C LEU A 244 21.79 -4.12 -3.62
N VAL A 245 20.95 -3.72 -4.58
CA VAL A 245 20.32 -2.40 -4.61
C VAL A 245 18.94 -2.52 -3.97
N PRO A 246 18.74 -2.00 -2.73
CA PRO A 246 17.48 -2.15 -1.99
C PRO A 246 16.40 -1.16 -2.47
N MET A 247 16.06 -1.16 -3.75
CA MET A 247 15.02 -0.34 -4.34
C MET A 247 13.70 -1.10 -4.31
N VAL A 248 12.67 -0.50 -3.70
CA VAL A 248 11.32 -1.06 -3.64
C VAL A 248 10.41 -0.31 -4.61
N GLY A 249 9.67 -1.06 -5.43
CA GLY A 249 8.78 -0.52 -6.46
C GLY A 249 9.43 -0.48 -7.85
N GLY A 250 8.64 -0.07 -8.85
CA GLY A 250 9.05 -0.10 -10.24
C GLY A 250 8.84 -1.47 -10.91
N PRO A 251 9.30 -1.65 -12.16
CA PRO A 251 9.22 -2.92 -12.86
C PRO A 251 10.11 -3.98 -12.20
N PRO A 252 9.72 -5.27 -12.25
CA PRO A 252 10.54 -6.35 -11.75
C PRO A 252 11.84 -6.47 -12.55
N VAL A 253 12.93 -6.85 -11.89
CA VAL A 253 14.18 -7.22 -12.58
C VAL A 253 14.00 -8.53 -13.33
N ARG A 254 14.63 -8.65 -14.48
CA ARG A 254 14.64 -9.86 -15.31
C ARG A 254 16.04 -10.45 -15.37
N PRO A 255 16.42 -11.26 -14.35
CA PRO A 255 17.75 -11.84 -14.28
C PRO A 255 17.98 -12.83 -15.44
N TYR A 256 19.25 -13.12 -15.72
CA TYR A 256 19.61 -14.15 -16.67
C TYR A 256 18.85 -15.46 -16.40
N GLN A 257 18.29 -16.02 -17.46
CA GLN A 257 17.67 -17.34 -17.49
C GLN A 257 18.31 -18.15 -18.63
N PRO A 258 18.59 -19.43 -18.44
CA PRO A 258 19.04 -20.30 -19.54
C PRO A 258 18.00 -20.37 -20.66
N ASP A 259 18.46 -20.45 -21.90
CA ASP A 259 17.59 -20.60 -23.07
C ASP A 259 16.71 -21.86 -22.93
N GLY A 260 15.46 -21.77 -23.40
CA GLY A 260 14.53 -22.88 -23.41
C GLY A 260 13.79 -23.15 -22.09
N VAL A 261 14.14 -22.48 -21.01
CA VAL A 261 13.48 -22.71 -19.70
C VAL A 261 12.01 -22.27 -19.73
N TRP A 262 11.75 -21.13 -20.32
CA TRP A 262 10.39 -20.58 -20.38
C TRP A 262 9.54 -21.27 -21.44
N GLU A 263 10.12 -21.65 -22.57
CA GLU A 263 9.44 -22.43 -23.60
C GLU A 263 9.01 -23.81 -23.09
N ALA A 264 9.81 -24.43 -22.22
CA ALA A 264 9.50 -25.72 -21.63
C ALA A 264 8.28 -25.73 -20.69
N VAL A 265 8.00 -24.58 -20.03
CA VAL A 265 6.90 -24.44 -19.04
C VAL A 265 5.72 -23.61 -19.56
N ALA A 266 5.89 -22.89 -20.66
CA ALA A 266 4.85 -22.06 -21.24
C ALA A 266 3.96 -22.85 -22.19
N MET A 267 2.68 -22.46 -22.28
CA MET A 267 1.81 -22.99 -23.32
C MET A 267 2.26 -22.49 -24.69
N PRO A 268 2.18 -23.31 -25.76
CA PRO A 268 2.50 -22.86 -27.11
C PRO A 268 1.75 -21.58 -27.49
N GLY A 269 2.48 -20.57 -27.98
CA GLY A 269 1.92 -19.26 -28.32
C GLY A 269 1.67 -18.31 -27.14
N SER A 270 2.05 -18.68 -25.92
CA SER A 270 1.98 -17.82 -24.74
C SER A 270 3.05 -16.72 -24.78
N THR A 271 2.69 -15.52 -24.30
CA THR A 271 3.65 -14.41 -24.14
C THR A 271 4.73 -14.70 -23.11
N THR A 272 4.50 -15.65 -22.20
CA THR A 272 5.48 -16.11 -21.21
C THR A 272 6.65 -16.87 -21.82
N ALA A 273 6.50 -17.42 -23.05
CA ALA A 273 7.60 -18.05 -23.79
C ALA A 273 8.67 -17.03 -24.24
N ASN A 274 8.33 -15.74 -24.30
CA ASN A 274 9.21 -14.67 -24.80
C ASN A 274 9.84 -13.92 -23.62
N TYR A 275 10.62 -14.60 -22.80
CA TYR A 275 11.37 -13.97 -21.73
C TYR A 275 12.55 -13.17 -22.32
N GLN A 276 12.63 -11.90 -21.97
CA GLN A 276 13.77 -11.04 -22.31
C GLN A 276 14.43 -10.61 -20.99
N GLN A 277 15.72 -10.89 -20.86
CA GLN A 277 16.52 -10.41 -19.74
C GLN A 277 16.82 -8.92 -19.90
N ASP A 278 17.06 -8.22 -18.79
CA ASP A 278 17.47 -6.81 -18.76
C ASP A 278 18.94 -6.65 -19.13
#